data_33c25ae2a96538796fad0272d200fec0
#
_entry.id   33c25ae2a96538796fad0272d200fec0
#
_cell.length_a   1.000
_cell.length_b   1.000
_cell.length_c   1.000
_cell.angle_alpha   90.00
_cell.angle_beta   90.00
_cell.angle_gamma   90.00
#
_symmetry.space_group_name_H-M   'P 1'
#
loop_
_entity.id
_entity.type
_entity.pdbx_description
1 polymer ?
#
loop_
_entity_poly.entity_id
_entity_poly.type
_entity_poly.pdbx_seq_one_letter_code
_entity_poly.pdbx_strand_id
1 'polypeptide(L)'
;MSQRLKGKTALITAAGQGIGKAAALAMASEGATVWATDVNPALLESYKGVTGVHTATLDVLDKAAIVRQVAALPAIDILFNCAGFVHNGTVLEATDADWDLAFQLNVRAQFWMIQAVVPGMLQRFKEHGRSSSIINMASVCSSVKGLPSRFIYGTSKAAVIGLTKSVAADYVRQGIRCNCICPGTVDTPSLQDRINSYADPVQARKDFINRQPMGRLAQAHEIAPIVTFLASDESVFATGNAYMVDGGMTI
;
A
#
# COMPACT_ATOMS: atom_id res chain seq x y z
N MET A 1 -3.46 -9.61 23.70
CA MET A 1 -3.30 -8.94 22.41
C MET A 1 -4.13 -7.68 22.46
N SER A 2 -3.60 -6.54 22.03
CA SER A 2 -4.40 -5.35 21.86
C SER A 2 -5.43 -5.62 20.75
N GLN A 3 -6.57 -4.96 20.76
CA GLN A 3 -7.63 -5.18 19.76
C GLN A 3 -7.97 -3.84 19.09
N ARG A 4 -6.93 -3.14 18.64
CA ARG A 4 -7.03 -1.78 18.06
C ARG A 4 -7.97 -1.68 16.86
N LEU A 5 -8.19 -2.82 16.17
CA LEU A 5 -9.00 -2.89 14.94
C LEU A 5 -10.26 -3.76 15.12
N LYS A 6 -10.64 -4.07 16.37
CA LYS A 6 -11.81 -4.90 16.65
C LYS A 6 -13.08 -4.32 16.00
N GLY A 7 -13.77 -5.16 15.23
CA GLY A 7 -15.01 -4.80 14.53
C GLY A 7 -14.82 -3.88 13.34
N LYS A 8 -13.58 -3.70 12.84
CA LYS A 8 -13.28 -3.01 11.60
C LYS A 8 -13.07 -4.02 10.46
N THR A 9 -13.50 -3.67 9.27
CA THR A 9 -13.29 -4.43 8.03
C THR A 9 -12.21 -3.75 7.19
N ALA A 10 -11.15 -4.48 6.85
CA ALA A 10 -10.04 -4.00 6.04
C ALA A 10 -10.00 -4.69 4.68
N LEU A 11 -9.80 -3.91 3.62
CA LEU A 11 -9.52 -4.38 2.26
C LEU A 11 -8.08 -4.03 1.89
N ILE A 12 -7.31 -5.03 1.47
CA ILE A 12 -5.87 -4.88 1.19
C ILE A 12 -5.58 -5.45 -0.21
N THR A 13 -4.95 -4.66 -1.07
CA THR A 13 -4.51 -5.09 -2.40
C THR A 13 -3.07 -5.58 -2.38
N ALA A 14 -2.70 -6.50 -3.29
CA ALA A 14 -1.39 -7.17 -3.34
C ALA A 14 -0.98 -7.74 -1.96
N ALA A 15 -1.93 -8.41 -1.31
CA ALA A 15 -1.77 -8.95 0.02
C ALA A 15 -1.16 -10.36 0.05
N GLY A 16 -0.88 -10.98 -1.10
CA GLY A 16 -0.35 -12.35 -1.17
C GLY A 16 1.07 -12.50 -0.63
N GLN A 17 1.87 -11.41 -0.62
CA GLN A 17 3.26 -11.42 -0.18
C GLN A 17 3.73 -10.06 0.35
N GLY A 18 4.97 -9.97 0.83
CA GLY A 18 5.66 -8.74 1.19
C GLY A 18 4.90 -7.90 2.22
N ILE A 19 4.87 -6.58 2.00
CA ILE A 19 4.27 -5.61 2.92
C ILE A 19 2.75 -5.82 3.04
N GLY A 20 2.06 -6.11 1.93
CA GLY A 20 0.62 -6.36 1.95
C GLY A 20 0.24 -7.54 2.84
N LYS A 21 0.99 -8.66 2.72
CA LYS A 21 0.79 -9.83 3.56
C LYS A 21 1.08 -9.53 5.04
N ALA A 22 2.19 -8.87 5.32
CA ALA A 22 2.55 -8.53 6.69
C ALA A 22 1.49 -7.61 7.34
N ALA A 23 0.98 -6.62 6.60
CA ALA A 23 -0.09 -5.75 7.07
C ALA A 23 -1.41 -6.50 7.29
N ALA A 24 -1.77 -7.42 6.40
CA ALA A 24 -2.98 -8.24 6.55
C ALA A 24 -2.95 -9.08 7.83
N LEU A 25 -1.84 -9.76 8.08
CA LEU A 25 -1.65 -10.56 9.30
C LEU A 25 -1.65 -9.68 10.56
N ALA A 26 -0.98 -8.54 10.52
CA ALA A 26 -0.95 -7.59 11.64
C ALA A 26 -2.35 -7.03 11.94
N MET A 27 -3.11 -6.63 10.93
CA MET A 27 -4.47 -6.14 11.15
C MET A 27 -5.40 -7.23 11.68
N ALA A 28 -5.31 -8.46 11.18
CA ALA A 28 -6.09 -9.59 11.68
C ALA A 28 -5.75 -9.90 13.15
N SER A 29 -4.48 -9.86 13.54
CA SER A 29 -4.06 -10.07 14.93
C SER A 29 -4.56 -8.98 15.90
N GLU A 30 -4.91 -7.80 15.34
CA GLU A 30 -5.51 -6.68 16.09
C GLU A 30 -7.05 -6.69 16.03
N GLY A 31 -7.66 -7.76 15.56
CA GLY A 31 -9.10 -8.00 15.60
C GLY A 31 -9.89 -7.47 14.38
N ALA A 32 -9.22 -7.07 13.31
CA ALA A 32 -9.91 -6.74 12.06
C ALA A 32 -10.40 -7.98 11.33
N THR A 33 -11.53 -7.84 10.62
CA THR A 33 -11.87 -8.74 9.52
C THR A 33 -11.15 -8.26 8.26
N VAL A 34 -10.20 -9.03 7.75
CA VAL A 34 -9.34 -8.65 6.64
C VAL A 34 -9.75 -9.35 5.35
N TRP A 35 -9.94 -8.60 4.30
CA TRP A 35 -10.04 -9.09 2.92
C TRP A 35 -8.71 -8.87 2.22
N ALA A 36 -7.91 -9.93 2.17
CA ALA A 36 -6.62 -9.96 1.48
C ALA A 36 -6.82 -10.31 0.01
N THR A 37 -6.46 -9.38 -0.89
CA THR A 37 -6.62 -9.60 -2.32
C THR A 37 -5.27 -9.58 -3.04
N ASP A 38 -5.15 -10.42 -4.07
CA ASP A 38 -3.99 -10.48 -4.95
C ASP A 38 -4.41 -10.93 -6.35
N VAL A 39 -3.66 -10.57 -7.37
CA VAL A 39 -3.89 -11.07 -8.73
C VAL A 39 -3.49 -12.53 -8.86
N ASN A 40 -2.55 -12.99 -8.05
CA ASN A 40 -2.08 -14.37 -8.04
C ASN A 40 -2.77 -15.16 -6.91
N PRO A 41 -3.74 -16.03 -7.21
CA PRO A 41 -4.46 -16.81 -6.21
C PRO A 41 -3.56 -17.78 -5.43
N ALA A 42 -2.46 -18.27 -6.02
CA ALA A 42 -1.55 -19.18 -5.34
C ALA A 42 -0.87 -18.54 -4.11
N LEU A 43 -0.61 -17.22 -4.13
CA LEU A 43 -0.04 -16.52 -2.99
C LEU A 43 -1.03 -16.39 -1.82
N LEU A 44 -2.34 -16.44 -2.11
CA LEU A 44 -3.40 -16.35 -1.12
C LEU A 44 -3.62 -17.65 -0.34
N GLU A 45 -3.16 -18.78 -0.86
CA GLU A 45 -3.21 -20.08 -0.17
C GLU A 45 -2.52 -20.05 1.20
N SER A 46 -1.52 -19.18 1.35
CA SER A 46 -0.80 -18.99 2.60
C SER A 46 -1.64 -18.44 3.77
N TYR A 47 -2.89 -17.99 3.50
CA TYR A 47 -3.84 -17.57 4.53
C TYR A 47 -4.78 -18.69 4.99
N LYS A 48 -4.68 -19.88 4.41
CA LYS A 48 -5.52 -21.01 4.79
C LYS A 48 -5.39 -21.32 6.28
N GLY A 49 -6.52 -21.27 6.99
CA GLY A 49 -6.55 -21.47 8.44
C GLY A 49 -6.19 -20.22 9.27
N VAL A 50 -5.91 -19.09 8.68
CA VAL A 50 -5.65 -17.83 9.42
C VAL A 50 -6.99 -17.21 9.80
N THR A 51 -7.26 -17.13 11.11
CA THR A 51 -8.49 -16.55 11.64
C THR A 51 -8.59 -15.06 11.30
N GLY A 52 -9.78 -14.62 10.88
CA GLY A 52 -10.06 -13.20 10.60
C GLY A 52 -9.57 -12.74 9.21
N VAL A 53 -8.98 -13.63 8.40
CA VAL A 53 -8.57 -13.29 7.03
C VAL A 53 -9.41 -14.06 6.02
N HIS A 54 -10.03 -13.31 5.12
CA HIS A 54 -10.69 -13.79 3.91
C HIS A 54 -9.84 -13.43 2.70
N THR A 55 -9.89 -14.24 1.66
CA THR A 55 -9.11 -14.02 0.45
C THR A 55 -9.99 -13.89 -0.78
N ALA A 56 -9.58 -13.07 -1.75
CA ALA A 56 -10.21 -13.00 -3.06
C ALA A 56 -9.18 -12.65 -4.14
N THR A 57 -9.31 -13.27 -5.31
CA THR A 57 -8.49 -12.89 -6.46
C THR A 57 -9.00 -11.57 -7.02
N LEU A 58 -8.11 -10.58 -7.15
CA LEU A 58 -8.43 -9.26 -7.68
C LEU A 58 -7.28 -8.71 -8.51
N ASP A 59 -7.55 -8.46 -9.79
CA ASP A 59 -6.70 -7.63 -10.62
C ASP A 59 -7.12 -6.16 -10.46
N VAL A 60 -6.24 -5.36 -9.89
CA VAL A 60 -6.48 -3.92 -9.68
C VAL A 60 -6.40 -3.11 -10.98
N LEU A 61 -6.03 -3.72 -12.10
CA LEU A 61 -6.11 -3.14 -13.45
C LEU A 61 -7.48 -3.36 -14.12
N ASP A 62 -8.35 -4.20 -13.55
CA ASP A 62 -9.74 -4.38 -13.99
C ASP A 62 -10.69 -3.57 -13.09
N LYS A 63 -11.08 -2.37 -13.57
CA LYS A 63 -12.02 -1.51 -12.84
C LYS A 63 -13.37 -2.20 -12.56
N ALA A 64 -13.86 -3.02 -13.48
CA ALA A 64 -15.14 -3.71 -13.30
C ALA A 64 -15.02 -4.79 -12.22
N ALA A 65 -13.89 -5.51 -12.15
CA ALA A 65 -13.61 -6.45 -11.07
C ALA A 65 -13.54 -5.75 -9.70
N ILE A 66 -12.89 -4.59 -9.61
CA ILE A 66 -12.86 -3.79 -8.39
C ILE A 66 -14.28 -3.45 -7.91
N VAL A 67 -15.11 -2.93 -8.80
CA VAL A 67 -16.50 -2.54 -8.46
C VAL A 67 -17.29 -3.76 -7.99
N ARG A 68 -17.22 -4.88 -8.70
CA ARG A 68 -17.89 -6.13 -8.31
C ARG A 68 -17.41 -6.63 -6.95
N GLN A 69 -16.10 -6.63 -6.74
CA GLN A 69 -15.51 -7.09 -5.49
C GLN A 69 -15.96 -6.25 -4.31
N VAL A 70 -15.85 -4.92 -4.41
CA VAL A 70 -16.24 -4.01 -3.32
C VAL A 70 -17.74 -4.11 -3.02
N ALA A 71 -18.59 -4.25 -4.05
CA ALA A 71 -20.03 -4.41 -3.87
C ALA A 71 -20.42 -5.73 -3.17
N ALA A 72 -19.59 -6.77 -3.29
CA ALA A 72 -19.82 -8.07 -2.64
C ALA A 72 -19.32 -8.12 -1.19
N LEU A 73 -18.57 -7.11 -0.74
CA LEU A 73 -17.99 -7.08 0.60
C LEU A 73 -18.91 -6.36 1.61
N PRO A 74 -18.75 -6.67 2.92
CA PRO A 74 -19.30 -5.82 3.97
C PRO A 74 -18.76 -4.39 3.85
N ALA A 75 -19.40 -3.45 4.54
CA ALA A 75 -18.91 -2.07 4.57
C ALA A 75 -17.44 -1.99 5.02
N ILE A 76 -16.60 -1.37 4.18
CA ILE A 76 -15.15 -1.26 4.38
C ILE A 76 -14.84 -0.07 5.30
N ASP A 77 -14.11 -0.30 6.40
CA ASP A 77 -13.60 0.74 7.30
C ASP A 77 -12.18 1.18 6.89
N ILE A 78 -11.39 0.25 6.36
CA ILE A 78 -9.98 0.43 6.07
C ILE A 78 -9.69 -0.04 4.65
N LEU A 79 -9.06 0.83 3.85
CA LEU A 79 -8.48 0.45 2.57
C LEU A 79 -6.96 0.60 2.65
N PHE A 80 -6.21 -0.47 2.37
CA PHE A 80 -4.77 -0.39 2.14
C PHE A 80 -4.44 -0.71 0.68
N ASN A 81 -4.12 0.31 -0.09
CA ASN A 81 -3.65 0.23 -1.46
C ASN A 81 -2.16 -0.12 -1.48
N CYS A 82 -1.83 -1.41 -1.51
CA CYS A 82 -0.46 -1.90 -1.48
C CYS A 82 0.07 -2.33 -2.85
N ALA A 83 -0.81 -2.56 -3.83
CA ALA A 83 -0.41 -2.93 -5.18
C ALA A 83 0.49 -1.87 -5.83
N GLY A 84 1.54 -2.32 -6.51
CA GLY A 84 2.46 -1.44 -7.19
C GLY A 84 3.60 -2.16 -7.88
N PHE A 85 4.28 -1.44 -8.74
CA PHE A 85 5.39 -1.92 -9.56
C PHE A 85 6.55 -0.91 -9.52
N VAL A 86 7.78 -1.43 -9.52
CA VAL A 86 9.01 -0.62 -9.53
C VAL A 86 9.65 -0.71 -10.90
N HIS A 87 9.48 0.33 -11.71
CA HIS A 87 10.23 0.48 -12.96
C HIS A 87 11.70 0.86 -12.66
N ASN A 88 12.61 0.31 -13.44
CA ASN A 88 14.05 0.63 -13.41
C ASN A 88 14.45 1.21 -14.74
N GLY A 89 14.98 2.43 -14.72
CA GLY A 89 15.44 3.13 -15.91
C GLY A 89 15.53 4.64 -15.70
N THR A 90 16.37 5.28 -16.52
CA THR A 90 16.52 6.73 -16.66
C THR A 90 15.43 7.30 -17.56
N VAL A 91 15.38 8.63 -17.71
CA VAL A 91 14.44 9.29 -18.63
C VAL A 91 14.67 8.91 -20.09
N LEU A 92 15.91 8.62 -20.49
CA LEU A 92 16.25 8.26 -21.86
C LEU A 92 15.94 6.79 -22.19
N GLU A 93 15.85 5.94 -21.18
CA GLU A 93 15.53 4.51 -21.30
C GLU A 93 14.03 4.22 -21.17
N ALA A 94 13.29 5.19 -20.65
CA ALA A 94 11.86 5.04 -20.41
C ALA A 94 11.07 5.01 -21.70
N THR A 95 10.14 4.06 -21.83
CA THR A 95 9.19 3.99 -22.93
C THR A 95 7.80 4.46 -22.50
N ASP A 96 6.95 4.85 -23.46
CA ASP A 96 5.54 5.18 -23.19
C ASP A 96 4.79 3.99 -22.57
N ALA A 97 5.09 2.77 -23.02
CA ALA A 97 4.49 1.55 -22.46
C ALA A 97 4.86 1.34 -20.98
N ASP A 98 6.12 1.58 -20.59
CA ASP A 98 6.56 1.51 -19.20
C ASP A 98 5.88 2.59 -18.35
N TRP A 99 5.77 3.79 -18.91
CA TRP A 99 5.06 4.91 -18.30
C TRP A 99 3.60 4.56 -18.03
N ASP A 100 2.90 4.10 -19.06
CA ASP A 100 1.47 3.76 -18.95
C ASP A 100 1.24 2.64 -17.94
N LEU A 101 2.03 1.56 -17.99
CA LEU A 101 1.91 0.47 -17.03
C LEU A 101 2.15 0.94 -15.59
N ALA A 102 3.21 1.71 -15.36
CA ALA A 102 3.54 2.20 -14.02
C ALA A 102 2.45 3.14 -13.47
N PHE A 103 1.93 4.06 -14.29
CA PHE A 103 0.85 4.95 -13.86
C PHE A 103 -0.48 4.22 -13.72
N GLN A 104 -0.78 3.23 -14.55
CA GLN A 104 -1.97 2.39 -14.38
C GLN A 104 -1.93 1.63 -13.06
N LEU A 105 -0.82 0.97 -12.75
CA LEU A 105 -0.74 0.13 -11.55
C LEU A 105 -0.48 0.95 -10.27
N ASN A 106 0.44 1.92 -10.30
CA ASN A 106 0.82 2.66 -9.10
C ASN A 106 -0.17 3.77 -8.72
N VAL A 107 -0.86 4.37 -9.70
CA VAL A 107 -1.69 5.55 -9.47
C VAL A 107 -3.17 5.27 -9.77
N ARG A 108 -3.49 4.84 -10.99
CA ARG A 108 -4.88 4.66 -11.43
C ARG A 108 -5.58 3.55 -10.66
N ALA A 109 -4.89 2.45 -10.36
CA ALA A 109 -5.44 1.38 -9.54
C ALA A 109 -5.85 1.88 -8.15
N GLN A 110 -5.00 2.67 -7.48
CA GLN A 110 -5.34 3.27 -6.19
C GLN A 110 -6.54 4.23 -6.29
N PHE A 111 -6.57 5.04 -7.34
CA PHE A 111 -7.73 5.90 -7.62
C PHE A 111 -9.02 5.09 -7.76
N TRP A 112 -9.03 4.02 -8.55
CA TRP A 112 -10.22 3.19 -8.74
C TRP A 112 -10.66 2.47 -7.46
N MET A 113 -9.72 1.96 -6.67
CA MET A 113 -10.03 1.37 -5.36
C MET A 113 -10.65 2.40 -4.42
N ILE A 114 -10.11 3.61 -4.34
CA ILE A 114 -10.66 4.70 -3.54
C ILE A 114 -12.05 5.08 -4.03
N GLN A 115 -12.23 5.25 -5.34
CA GLN A 115 -13.52 5.58 -5.95
C GLN A 115 -14.59 4.52 -5.62
N ALA A 116 -14.21 3.26 -5.53
CA ALA A 116 -15.13 2.16 -5.23
C ALA A 116 -15.53 2.12 -3.74
N VAL A 117 -14.63 2.41 -2.80
CA VAL A 117 -14.92 2.27 -1.35
C VAL A 117 -15.50 3.53 -0.72
N VAL A 118 -15.16 4.73 -1.22
CA VAL A 118 -15.57 6.02 -0.63
C VAL A 118 -17.08 6.15 -0.46
N PRO A 119 -17.95 5.77 -1.41
CA PRO A 119 -19.40 5.88 -1.21
C PRO A 119 -19.90 5.12 0.02
N GLY A 120 -19.42 3.90 0.25
CA GLY A 120 -19.76 3.11 1.43
C GLY A 120 -19.20 3.71 2.73
N MET A 121 -17.99 4.27 2.70
CA MET A 121 -17.40 4.96 3.85
C MET A 121 -18.20 6.21 4.24
N LEU A 122 -18.64 7.01 3.26
CA LEU A 122 -19.48 8.19 3.48
C LEU A 122 -20.83 7.83 4.07
N GLN A 123 -21.48 6.79 3.54
CA GLN A 123 -22.75 6.30 4.06
C GLN A 123 -22.63 5.87 5.52
N ARG A 124 -21.57 5.13 5.86
CA ARG A 124 -21.30 4.66 7.22
C ARG A 124 -21.03 5.80 8.20
N PHE A 125 -20.31 6.82 7.76
CA PHE A 125 -20.10 8.02 8.58
C PHE A 125 -21.40 8.77 8.85
N LYS A 126 -22.24 8.92 7.82
CA LYS A 126 -23.56 9.56 7.95
C LYS A 126 -24.50 8.81 8.91
N GLU A 127 -24.48 7.48 8.88
CA GLU A 127 -25.39 6.64 9.67
C GLU A 127 -24.91 6.44 11.11
N HIS A 128 -23.61 6.35 11.30
CA HIS A 128 -23.06 5.86 12.59
C HIS A 128 -21.97 6.76 13.18
N GLY A 129 -21.57 7.84 12.49
CA GLY A 129 -20.46 8.70 12.92
C GLY A 129 -19.08 8.00 12.91
N ARG A 130 -18.97 6.81 12.28
CA ARG A 130 -17.73 6.02 12.28
C ARG A 130 -16.80 6.49 11.18
N SER A 131 -15.58 6.88 11.58
CA SER A 131 -14.54 7.29 10.64
C SER A 131 -13.91 6.09 9.93
N SER A 132 -13.42 6.32 8.71
CA SER A 132 -12.72 5.35 7.87
C SER A 132 -11.29 5.80 7.57
N SER A 133 -10.42 4.86 7.20
CA SER A 133 -9.02 5.12 6.90
C SER A 133 -8.61 4.55 5.54
N ILE A 134 -8.01 5.40 4.71
CA ILE A 134 -7.38 5.01 3.46
C ILE A 134 -5.86 5.18 3.63
N ILE A 135 -5.11 4.14 3.30
CA ILE A 135 -3.67 4.12 3.37
C ILE A 135 -3.13 3.75 1.99
N ASN A 136 -2.28 4.60 1.44
CA ASN A 136 -1.72 4.42 0.10
C ASN A 136 -0.24 4.06 0.17
N MET A 137 0.22 3.15 -0.69
CA MET A 137 1.62 2.79 -0.82
C MET A 137 2.32 3.79 -1.74
N ALA A 138 2.97 4.81 -1.15
CA ALA A 138 3.91 5.68 -1.84
C ALA A 138 5.34 5.09 -1.78
N SER A 139 6.35 5.93 -1.65
CA SER A 139 7.77 5.55 -1.50
C SER A 139 8.58 6.77 -1.08
N VAL A 140 9.72 6.58 -0.43
CA VAL A 140 10.72 7.64 -0.31
C VAL A 140 11.21 8.10 -1.69
N CYS A 141 11.31 7.18 -2.65
CA CYS A 141 11.58 7.50 -4.05
C CYS A 141 10.32 8.12 -4.68
N SER A 142 10.17 9.43 -4.55
CA SER A 142 8.99 10.20 -4.94
C SER A 142 9.34 11.71 -4.95
N SER A 143 8.40 12.57 -4.62
CA SER A 143 8.65 14.00 -4.32
C SER A 143 9.49 14.21 -3.04
N VAL A 144 9.75 13.15 -2.26
CA VAL A 144 10.58 13.19 -1.05
C VAL A 144 12.06 13.11 -1.41
N LYS A 145 12.46 12.11 -2.23
CA LYS A 145 13.85 11.90 -2.63
C LYS A 145 13.94 11.30 -4.03
N GLY A 146 14.77 11.88 -4.88
CA GLY A 146 15.15 11.28 -6.18
C GLY A 146 16.14 10.13 -5.96
N LEU A 147 15.99 9.05 -6.74
CA LEU A 147 16.94 7.95 -6.79
C LEU A 147 17.36 7.68 -8.23
N PRO A 148 18.64 7.36 -8.50
CA PRO A 148 19.12 6.99 -9.82
C PRO A 148 18.30 5.82 -10.41
N SER A 149 18.06 5.86 -11.72
CA SER A 149 17.34 4.82 -12.47
C SER A 149 15.94 4.51 -11.91
N ARG A 150 15.22 5.55 -11.45
CA ARG A 150 13.84 5.44 -10.91
C ARG A 150 12.92 6.53 -11.47
N PHE A 151 13.17 6.98 -12.70
CA PHE A 151 12.44 8.10 -13.29
C PHE A 151 10.92 7.90 -13.24
N ILE A 152 10.40 6.88 -13.92
CA ILE A 152 8.94 6.63 -13.95
C ILE A 152 8.41 6.27 -12.57
N TYR A 153 9.13 5.39 -11.85
CA TYR A 153 8.70 4.95 -10.52
C TYR A 153 8.57 6.12 -9.55
N GLY A 154 9.62 6.96 -9.43
CA GLY A 154 9.60 8.12 -8.53
C GLY A 154 8.48 9.10 -8.89
N THR A 155 8.27 9.36 -10.18
CA THR A 155 7.20 10.21 -10.66
C THR A 155 5.82 9.65 -10.28
N SER A 156 5.59 8.36 -10.50
CA SER A 156 4.32 7.73 -10.13
C SER A 156 4.06 7.75 -8.61
N LYS A 157 5.11 7.57 -7.79
CA LYS A 157 4.99 7.61 -6.32
C LYS A 157 4.81 9.04 -5.77
N ALA A 158 5.35 10.05 -6.46
CA ALA A 158 5.02 11.45 -6.18
C ALA A 158 3.54 11.77 -6.46
N ALA A 159 3.00 11.23 -7.55
CA ALA A 159 1.57 11.35 -7.85
C ALA A 159 0.69 10.71 -6.76
N VAL A 160 1.10 9.58 -6.16
CA VAL A 160 0.38 8.96 -5.03
C VAL A 160 0.34 9.88 -3.81
N ILE A 161 1.42 10.62 -3.52
CA ILE A 161 1.43 11.60 -2.41
C ILE A 161 0.41 12.73 -2.71
N GLY A 162 0.37 13.23 -3.94
CA GLY A 162 -0.60 14.23 -4.38
C GLY A 162 -2.05 13.73 -4.27
N LEU A 163 -2.32 12.53 -4.80
CA LEU A 163 -3.62 11.84 -4.69
C LEU A 163 -4.07 11.69 -3.23
N THR A 164 -3.16 11.30 -2.35
CA THR A 164 -3.44 11.14 -0.92
C THR A 164 -3.91 12.44 -0.28
N LYS A 165 -3.21 13.55 -0.55
CA LYS A 165 -3.57 14.88 -0.03
C LYS A 165 -4.91 15.36 -0.56
N SER A 166 -5.17 15.16 -1.85
CA SER A 166 -6.45 15.57 -2.47
C SER A 166 -7.63 14.81 -1.86
N VAL A 167 -7.53 13.49 -1.73
CA VAL A 167 -8.59 12.68 -1.09
C VAL A 167 -8.80 13.09 0.36
N ALA A 168 -7.72 13.36 1.11
CA ALA A 168 -7.82 13.83 2.48
C ALA A 168 -8.54 15.19 2.56
N ALA A 169 -8.19 16.15 1.70
CA ALA A 169 -8.82 17.46 1.67
C ALA A 169 -10.31 17.40 1.34
N ASP A 170 -10.69 16.53 0.39
CA ASP A 170 -12.08 16.39 -0.06
C ASP A 170 -12.98 15.79 1.03
N TYR A 171 -12.49 14.81 1.81
CA TYR A 171 -13.34 13.96 2.63
C TYR A 171 -13.09 14.01 4.15
N VAL A 172 -12.13 14.82 4.65
CA VAL A 172 -11.83 14.90 6.08
C VAL A 172 -13.04 15.30 6.93
N ARG A 173 -13.88 16.21 6.44
CA ARG A 173 -15.09 16.65 7.15
C ARG A 173 -16.19 15.58 7.19
N GLN A 174 -16.06 14.56 6.36
CA GLN A 174 -16.99 13.43 6.27
C GLN A 174 -16.38 12.16 6.90
N GLY A 175 -15.40 12.31 7.80
CA GLY A 175 -14.85 11.23 8.60
C GLY A 175 -13.93 10.27 7.85
N ILE A 176 -13.44 10.63 6.64
CA ILE A 176 -12.46 9.80 5.93
C ILE A 176 -11.07 10.42 6.08
N ARG A 177 -10.14 9.64 6.65
CA ARG A 177 -8.73 9.96 6.69
C ARG A 177 -8.03 9.28 5.51
N CYS A 178 -7.11 9.99 4.87
CA CYS A 178 -6.29 9.43 3.81
C CYS A 178 -4.83 9.80 4.04
N ASN A 179 -3.98 8.78 4.18
CA ASN A 179 -2.54 8.95 4.39
C ASN A 179 -1.76 8.04 3.44
N CYS A 180 -0.47 8.28 3.26
CA CYS A 180 0.39 7.33 2.59
C CYS A 180 1.62 7.00 3.42
N ILE A 181 2.14 5.80 3.21
CA ILE A 181 3.44 5.40 3.74
C ILE A 181 4.49 5.47 2.64
N CYS A 182 5.69 5.87 3.04
CA CYS A 182 6.85 6.04 2.16
C CYS A 182 7.99 5.14 2.69
N PRO A 183 7.97 3.84 2.39
CA PRO A 183 9.05 2.96 2.80
C PRO A 183 10.36 3.27 2.09
N GLY A 184 11.48 3.01 2.78
CA GLY A 184 12.78 2.80 2.16
C GLY A 184 12.85 1.46 1.44
N THR A 185 14.02 0.81 1.44
CA THR A 185 14.16 -0.49 0.81
C THR A 185 13.75 -1.60 1.77
N VAL A 186 12.74 -2.36 1.39
CA VAL A 186 12.15 -3.46 2.19
C VAL A 186 12.48 -4.80 1.55
N ASP A 187 12.98 -5.74 2.34
CA ASP A 187 13.31 -7.09 1.91
C ASP A 187 12.01 -7.89 1.67
N THR A 188 11.63 -7.98 0.42
CA THR A 188 10.41 -8.61 -0.07
C THR A 188 10.74 -9.54 -1.23
N PRO A 189 9.90 -10.54 -1.55
CA PRO A 189 10.10 -11.38 -2.75
C PRO A 189 10.33 -10.55 -4.02
N SER A 190 9.56 -9.51 -4.25
CA SER A 190 9.74 -8.60 -5.40
C SER A 190 11.09 -7.88 -5.41
N LEU A 191 11.68 -7.56 -4.24
CA LEU A 191 13.05 -7.04 -4.18
C LEU A 191 14.06 -8.13 -4.50
N GLN A 192 13.88 -9.34 -3.99
CA GLN A 192 14.79 -10.46 -4.27
C GLN A 192 14.83 -10.79 -5.77
N ASP A 193 13.66 -10.88 -6.43
CA ASP A 193 13.58 -11.08 -7.87
C ASP A 193 14.35 -9.99 -8.64
N ARG A 194 14.19 -8.75 -8.21
CA ARG A 194 14.88 -7.61 -8.80
C ARG A 194 16.39 -7.63 -8.55
N ILE A 195 16.84 -8.00 -7.35
CA ILE A 195 18.27 -8.18 -7.05
C ILE A 195 18.85 -9.28 -7.94
N ASN A 196 18.15 -10.39 -8.06
CA ASN A 196 18.58 -11.54 -8.86
C ASN A 196 18.62 -11.25 -10.38
N SER A 197 17.95 -10.20 -10.85
CA SER A 197 18.00 -9.77 -12.25
C SER A 197 19.22 -8.93 -12.62
N TYR A 198 20.03 -8.49 -11.63
CA TYR A 198 21.27 -7.77 -11.91
C TYR A 198 22.40 -8.73 -12.30
N ALA A 199 23.37 -8.24 -13.08
CA ALA A 199 24.56 -9.02 -13.49
C ALA A 199 25.38 -9.49 -12.28
N ASP A 200 25.44 -8.70 -11.21
CA ASP A 200 26.04 -9.04 -9.92
C ASP A 200 25.02 -8.85 -8.78
N PRO A 201 24.26 -9.91 -8.43
CA PRO A 201 23.27 -9.84 -7.35
C PRO A 201 23.86 -9.54 -5.97
N VAL A 202 25.12 -9.94 -5.72
CA VAL A 202 25.78 -9.71 -4.44
C VAL A 202 26.08 -8.21 -4.27
N GLN A 203 26.64 -7.59 -5.30
CA GLN A 203 26.91 -6.15 -5.28
C GLN A 203 25.59 -5.36 -5.27
N ALA A 204 24.61 -5.76 -6.08
CA ALA A 204 23.28 -5.13 -6.08
C ALA A 204 22.64 -5.14 -4.67
N ARG A 205 22.72 -6.25 -3.94
CA ARG A 205 22.20 -6.33 -2.56
C ARG A 205 22.92 -5.36 -1.63
N LYS A 206 24.25 -5.25 -1.73
CA LYS A 206 25.03 -4.28 -0.95
C LYS A 206 24.60 -2.84 -1.27
N ASP A 207 24.41 -2.52 -2.54
CA ASP A 207 23.98 -1.19 -2.98
C ASP A 207 22.58 -0.84 -2.46
N PHE A 208 21.66 -1.81 -2.42
CA PHE A 208 20.35 -1.62 -1.81
C PHE A 208 20.44 -1.39 -0.29
N ILE A 209 21.31 -2.10 0.41
CA ILE A 209 21.55 -1.93 1.85
C ILE A 209 22.13 -0.54 2.14
N ASN A 210 23.14 -0.13 1.37
CA ASN A 210 23.87 1.13 1.56
C ASN A 210 22.99 2.38 1.36
N ARG A 211 21.77 2.24 0.80
CA ARG A 211 20.84 3.35 0.69
C ARG A 211 20.27 3.81 2.02
N GLN A 212 20.24 2.92 3.02
CA GLN A 212 19.73 3.19 4.35
C GLN A 212 20.87 3.39 5.35
N PRO A 213 20.94 4.56 6.03
CA PRO A 213 21.91 4.79 7.10
C PRO A 213 21.90 3.75 8.23
N MET A 214 20.74 3.10 8.47
CA MET A 214 20.67 1.97 9.40
C MET A 214 21.47 0.74 8.98
N GLY A 215 22.06 0.69 7.78
CA GLY A 215 22.94 -0.37 7.30
C GLY A 215 22.27 -1.72 7.03
N ARG A 216 20.97 -1.74 6.85
CA ARG A 216 20.19 -2.96 6.52
C ARG A 216 18.93 -2.65 5.72
N LEU A 217 18.38 -3.69 5.10
CA LEU A 217 17.02 -3.65 4.55
C LEU A 217 16.00 -3.75 5.70
N ALA A 218 14.86 -3.07 5.54
CA ALA A 218 13.72 -3.31 6.43
C ALA A 218 13.08 -4.67 6.12
N GLN A 219 12.46 -5.28 7.11
CA GLN A 219 11.59 -6.44 6.91
C GLN A 219 10.13 -5.99 6.74
N ALA A 220 9.33 -6.76 5.99
CA ALA A 220 7.92 -6.41 5.75
C ALA A 220 7.12 -6.21 7.04
N HIS A 221 7.40 -7.00 8.08
CA HIS A 221 6.76 -6.89 9.38
C HIS A 221 7.14 -5.61 10.16
N GLU A 222 8.22 -4.92 9.79
CA GLU A 222 8.60 -3.61 10.38
C GLU A 222 7.80 -2.45 9.76
N ILE A 223 7.18 -2.68 8.58
CA ILE A 223 6.28 -1.70 7.94
C ILE A 223 4.82 -1.87 8.42
N ALA A 224 4.42 -3.10 8.76
CA ALA A 224 3.05 -3.39 9.18
C ALA A 224 2.56 -2.56 10.39
N PRO A 225 3.36 -2.24 11.43
CA PRO A 225 2.91 -1.45 12.57
C PRO A 225 2.42 -0.05 12.22
N ILE A 226 3.09 0.68 11.32
CA ILE A 226 2.64 2.02 10.91
C ILE A 226 1.35 1.93 10.09
N VAL A 227 1.19 0.90 9.25
CA VAL A 227 -0.06 0.66 8.51
C VAL A 227 -1.21 0.38 9.49
N THR A 228 -0.99 -0.45 10.50
CA THR A 228 -1.96 -0.78 11.55
C THR A 228 -2.32 0.45 12.41
N PHE A 229 -1.33 1.28 12.78
CA PHE A 229 -1.56 2.55 13.45
C PHE A 229 -2.46 3.48 12.62
N LEU A 230 -2.14 3.67 11.35
CA LEU A 230 -2.94 4.51 10.45
C LEU A 230 -4.36 3.96 10.21
N ALA A 231 -4.53 2.65 10.29
CA ALA A 231 -5.84 1.98 10.20
C ALA A 231 -6.68 2.15 11.47
N SER A 232 -6.05 2.37 12.62
CA SER A 232 -6.70 2.41 13.93
C SER A 232 -7.23 3.79 14.31
N ASP A 233 -8.00 3.85 15.39
CA ASP A 233 -8.49 5.10 15.97
C ASP A 233 -7.41 5.85 16.79
N GLU A 234 -6.21 5.29 16.95
CA GLU A 234 -5.05 5.97 17.54
C GLU A 234 -4.55 7.11 16.64
N SER A 235 -4.88 7.08 15.34
CA SER A 235 -4.45 8.06 14.32
C SER A 235 -5.57 9.00 13.85
N VAL A 236 -6.60 9.23 14.67
CA VAL A 236 -7.79 10.03 14.29
C VAL A 236 -7.46 11.47 13.86
N PHE A 237 -6.35 12.03 14.34
CA PHE A 237 -5.91 13.38 13.97
C PHE A 237 -4.88 13.41 12.84
N ALA A 238 -4.63 12.25 12.21
CA ALA A 238 -3.65 12.09 11.15
C ALA A 238 -4.33 11.90 9.79
N THR A 239 -4.24 12.91 8.91
CA THR A 239 -4.75 12.84 7.53
C THR A 239 -3.92 13.73 6.61
N GLY A 240 -3.82 13.35 5.32
CA GLY A 240 -3.07 14.08 4.30
C GLY A 240 -1.55 13.95 4.42
N ASN A 241 -1.04 13.06 5.27
CA ASN A 241 0.39 12.93 5.56
C ASN A 241 1.07 11.83 4.75
N ALA A 242 2.37 12.03 4.50
CA ALA A 242 3.29 11.04 3.98
C ALA A 242 4.23 10.60 5.12
N TYR A 243 4.13 9.33 5.52
CA TYR A 243 4.89 8.78 6.64
C TYR A 243 6.14 8.06 6.15
N MET A 244 7.33 8.59 6.48
CA MET A 244 8.61 7.97 6.15
C MET A 244 8.87 6.78 7.08
N VAL A 245 9.20 5.61 6.49
CA VAL A 245 9.61 4.40 7.21
C VAL A 245 10.81 3.82 6.45
N ASP A 246 11.98 4.44 6.58
CA ASP A 246 13.01 4.36 5.56
C ASP A 246 14.44 4.08 6.07
N GLY A 247 14.60 3.82 7.37
CA GLY A 247 15.91 3.55 7.96
C GLY A 247 16.88 4.72 7.85
N GLY A 248 16.35 5.95 7.85
CA GLY A 248 17.14 7.18 7.76
C GLY A 248 17.48 7.60 6.32
N MET A 249 16.90 7.00 5.30
CA MET A 249 17.26 7.26 3.90
C MET A 249 16.98 8.71 3.46
N THR A 250 16.12 9.42 4.16
CA THR A 250 15.68 10.80 3.83
C THR A 250 16.25 11.87 4.76
N ILE A 251 17.09 11.50 5.72
CA ILE A 251 17.83 12.45 6.57
C ILE A 251 19.18 12.79 5.99
#